data_77c175b76860a7b3fc55d856e4865001
#
_entry.id   77c175b76860a7b3fc55d856e4865001
#
_cell.length_a   1.000
_cell.length_b   1.000
_cell.length_c   1.000
_cell.angle_alpha   90.00
_cell.angle_beta   90.00
_cell.angle_gamma   90.00
#
_symmetry.space_group_name_H-M   'P 1'
#
loop_
_entity.id
_entity.type
_entity.pdbx_description
1 polymer ?
#
loop_
_entity_poly.entity_id
_entity_poly.type
_entity_poly.pdbx_seq_one_letter_code
_entity_poly.pdbx_strand_id
1 'polypeptide(L)'
;MKAFGDFQFDETSRKLTCAGQRVRLPWQALGLLVLLIERPGETVTREEIQRNLWPTSSVEFEHSIDVALNRLRKALGDNSKDPRYIQTVPRNGYRFIEEVKSETSREPVVVHWEWTRRFKTYAAIAFFAGAVTFLIVHTRYDKVVRSHVPPMSRTTQTK
;
A
#
# COMPACT_ATOMS: atom_id res chain seq x y z
N MET A 1 15.96 7.73 15.22
CA MET A 1 14.84 7.42 14.33
C MET A 1 15.25 7.69 12.90
N LYS A 2 14.96 6.82 11.95
CA LYS A 2 15.31 7.01 10.53
C LYS A 2 14.05 7.28 9.73
N ALA A 3 14.05 8.30 8.86
CA ALA A 3 12.93 8.63 8.00
C ALA A 3 13.34 8.56 6.52
N PHE A 4 12.48 7.99 5.67
CA PHE A 4 12.69 7.90 4.23
C PHE A 4 11.35 7.87 3.50
N GLY A 5 11.16 8.71 2.50
CA GLY A 5 9.86 8.90 1.87
C GLY A 5 8.77 9.15 2.91
N ASP A 6 7.71 8.35 2.88
CA ASP A 6 6.58 8.43 3.83
C ASP A 6 6.75 7.51 5.06
N PHE A 7 7.91 6.85 5.17
CA PHE A 7 8.19 5.87 6.22
C PHE A 7 9.06 6.43 7.33
N GLN A 8 8.81 5.94 8.54
CA GLN A 8 9.63 6.20 9.71
C GLN A 8 9.98 4.86 10.37
N PHE A 9 11.26 4.66 10.62
CA PHE A 9 11.77 3.48 11.28
C PHE A 9 12.36 3.84 12.65
N ASP A 10 11.77 3.26 13.68
CA ASP A 10 12.29 3.37 15.04
C ASP A 10 13.26 2.21 15.32
N GLU A 11 14.54 2.51 15.44
CA GLU A 11 15.61 1.53 15.67
C GLU A 11 15.49 0.86 17.04
N THR A 12 15.02 1.59 18.06
CA THR A 12 14.90 1.09 19.44
C THR A 12 13.77 0.07 19.55
N SER A 13 12.58 0.43 19.04
CA SER A 13 11.41 -0.47 19.08
C SER A 13 11.32 -1.40 17.88
N ARG A 14 12.21 -1.25 16.89
CA ARG A 14 12.22 -1.97 15.60
C ARG A 14 10.87 -1.94 14.90
N LYS A 15 10.24 -0.78 14.90
CA LYS A 15 8.93 -0.54 14.30
C LYS A 15 9.05 0.31 13.05
N LEU A 16 8.42 -0.14 11.98
CA LEU A 16 8.22 0.64 10.76
C LEU A 16 6.81 1.22 10.78
N THR A 17 6.69 2.51 10.49
CA THR A 17 5.41 3.21 10.31
C THR A 17 5.39 3.92 8.97
N CYS A 18 4.20 4.03 8.37
CA CYS A 18 3.93 4.80 7.17
C CYS A 18 2.76 5.74 7.48
N ALA A 19 2.95 7.04 7.35
CA ALA A 19 1.94 8.05 7.71
C ALA A 19 1.31 7.82 9.11
N GLY A 20 2.13 7.44 10.09
CA GLY A 20 1.70 7.16 11.46
C GLY A 20 1.06 5.77 11.69
N GLN A 21 0.83 5.01 10.63
CA GLN A 21 0.28 3.65 10.73
C GLN A 21 1.39 2.60 10.76
N ARG A 22 1.27 1.61 11.65
CA ARG A 22 2.26 0.54 11.76
C ARG A 22 2.24 -0.39 10.57
N VAL A 23 3.40 -0.53 9.90
CA VAL A 23 3.65 -1.51 8.84
C VAL A 23 4.20 -2.79 9.47
N ARG A 24 3.49 -3.91 9.30
CA ARG A 24 3.94 -5.21 9.82
C ARG A 24 4.82 -5.90 8.80
N LEU A 25 6.04 -6.21 9.19
CA LEU A 25 7.01 -6.96 8.39
C LEU A 25 7.44 -8.22 9.15
N PRO A 26 7.64 -9.35 8.45
CA PRO A 26 8.36 -10.50 9.00
C PRO A 26 9.77 -10.08 9.42
N TRP A 27 10.35 -10.78 10.40
CA TRP A 27 11.64 -10.40 10.98
C TRP A 27 12.78 -10.36 9.93
N GLN A 28 12.78 -11.28 8.95
CA GLN A 28 13.77 -11.28 7.87
C GLN A 28 13.66 -10.04 6.97
N ALA A 29 12.44 -9.69 6.56
CA ALA A 29 12.20 -8.51 5.74
C ALA A 29 12.54 -7.22 6.51
N LEU A 30 12.25 -7.18 7.81
CA LEU A 30 12.63 -6.07 8.67
C LEU A 30 14.15 -5.99 8.84
N GLY A 31 14.81 -7.12 9.06
CA GLY A 31 16.28 -7.20 9.15
C GLY A 31 16.96 -6.75 7.86
N LEU A 32 16.41 -7.14 6.69
CA LEU A 32 16.88 -6.69 5.39
C LEU A 32 16.74 -5.17 5.23
N LEU A 33 15.59 -4.60 5.63
CA LEU A 33 15.40 -3.15 5.63
C LEU A 33 16.48 -2.45 6.47
N VAL A 34 16.74 -2.94 7.68
CA VAL A 34 17.74 -2.35 8.58
C VAL A 34 19.12 -2.32 7.93
N LEU A 35 19.58 -3.45 7.36
CA LEU A 35 20.86 -3.53 6.67
C LEU A 35 20.97 -2.53 5.51
N LEU A 36 19.88 -2.35 4.76
CA LEU A 36 19.85 -1.47 3.60
C LEU A 36 19.84 0.02 4.00
N ILE A 37 19.08 0.39 5.04
CA ILE A 37 18.98 1.80 5.48
C ILE A 37 20.13 2.24 6.39
N GLU A 38 20.99 1.32 6.85
CA GLU A 38 22.21 1.67 7.57
C GLU A 38 23.24 2.35 6.68
N ARG A 39 23.30 1.97 5.41
CA ARG A 39 24.25 2.48 4.42
C ARG A 39 23.52 2.84 3.11
N PRO A 40 22.73 3.93 3.09
CA PRO A 40 22.01 4.36 1.89
C PRO A 40 23.00 4.66 0.75
N GLY A 41 22.64 4.26 -0.46
CA GLY A 41 23.49 4.43 -1.64
C GLY A 41 24.57 3.36 -1.80
N GLU A 42 24.89 2.58 -0.78
CA GLU A 42 25.87 1.49 -0.87
C GLU A 42 25.19 0.17 -1.26
N THR A 43 25.95 -0.70 -1.93
CA THR A 43 25.45 -2.03 -2.28
C THR A 43 25.74 -3.00 -1.14
N VAL A 44 24.70 -3.57 -0.58
CA VAL A 44 24.78 -4.67 0.39
C VAL A 44 24.78 -5.98 -0.40
N THR A 45 25.85 -6.77 -0.26
CA THR A 45 26.00 -8.00 -1.05
C THR A 45 25.10 -9.13 -0.52
N ARG A 46 24.84 -10.13 -1.37
CA ARG A 46 24.06 -11.31 -0.97
C ARG A 46 24.71 -12.08 0.16
N GLU A 47 26.02 -12.21 0.13
CA GLU A 47 26.81 -12.86 1.17
C GLU A 47 26.76 -12.09 2.51
N GLU A 48 26.74 -10.77 2.45
CA GLU A 48 26.59 -9.93 3.62
C GLU A 48 25.20 -10.08 4.23
N ILE A 49 24.16 -10.09 3.42
CA ILE A 49 22.78 -10.34 3.85
C ILE A 49 22.65 -11.71 4.48
N GLN A 50 23.23 -12.74 3.86
CA GLN A 50 23.24 -14.11 4.39
C GLN A 50 23.88 -14.16 5.78
N ARG A 51 25.08 -13.61 5.91
CA ARG A 51 25.85 -13.61 7.15
C ARG A 51 25.09 -12.98 8.31
N ASN A 52 24.33 -11.89 8.02
CA ASN A 52 23.61 -11.16 9.04
C ASN A 52 22.24 -11.76 9.38
N LEU A 53 21.52 -12.32 8.39
CA LEU A 53 20.15 -12.79 8.59
C LEU A 53 20.01 -14.32 8.64
N TRP A 54 20.94 -15.07 8.05
CA TRP A 54 20.90 -16.53 8.01
C TRP A 54 22.30 -17.15 8.26
N PRO A 55 22.93 -16.89 9.42
CA PRO A 55 24.31 -17.30 9.65
C PRO A 55 24.52 -18.82 9.66
N THR A 56 23.46 -19.59 9.93
CA THR A 56 23.52 -21.06 10.03
C THR A 56 22.98 -21.79 8.79
N SER A 57 22.41 -21.07 7.81
CA SER A 57 21.79 -21.68 6.62
C SER A 57 22.72 -21.60 5.42
N SER A 58 23.14 -22.74 4.87
CA SER A 58 24.06 -22.79 3.73
C SER A 58 23.38 -23.10 2.38
N VAL A 59 22.17 -23.66 2.36
CA VAL A 59 21.64 -24.30 1.13
C VAL A 59 20.45 -23.56 0.49
N GLU A 60 19.65 -22.81 1.22
CA GLU A 60 18.42 -22.18 0.69
C GLU A 60 18.34 -20.66 0.93
N PHE A 61 19.46 -20.01 1.19
CA PHE A 61 19.43 -18.59 1.53
C PHE A 61 19.00 -17.69 0.36
N GLU A 62 19.33 -18.04 -0.88
CA GLU A 62 18.96 -17.28 -2.07
C GLU A 62 17.46 -17.14 -2.19
N HIS A 63 16.72 -18.23 -2.07
CA HIS A 63 15.26 -18.19 -2.04
C HIS A 63 14.73 -17.39 -0.85
N SER A 64 15.35 -17.53 0.30
CA SER A 64 14.97 -16.79 1.52
C SER A 64 15.18 -15.29 1.39
N ILE A 65 16.27 -14.84 0.75
CA ILE A 65 16.51 -13.43 0.43
C ILE A 65 15.43 -12.91 -0.52
N ASP A 66 15.12 -13.63 -1.59
CA ASP A 66 14.13 -13.20 -2.58
C ASP A 66 12.73 -13.08 -1.96
N VAL A 67 12.34 -14.02 -1.09
CA VAL A 67 11.08 -13.96 -0.34
C VAL A 67 11.05 -12.76 0.60
N ALA A 68 12.13 -12.52 1.35
CA ALA A 68 12.22 -11.38 2.26
C ALA A 68 12.16 -10.05 1.51
N LEU A 69 12.88 -9.95 0.39
CA LEU A 69 12.89 -8.78 -0.48
C LEU A 69 11.52 -8.49 -1.10
N ASN A 70 10.84 -9.52 -1.60
CA ASN A 70 9.51 -9.37 -2.17
C ASN A 70 8.48 -8.88 -1.13
N ARG A 71 8.56 -9.41 0.11
CA ARG A 71 7.72 -8.96 1.22
C ARG A 71 8.04 -7.51 1.62
N LEU A 72 9.32 -7.14 1.63
CA LEU A 72 9.76 -5.79 1.92
C LEU A 72 9.26 -4.82 0.85
N ARG A 73 9.49 -5.11 -0.43
CA ARG A 73 8.99 -4.29 -1.55
C ARG A 73 7.48 -4.11 -1.50
N LYS A 74 6.75 -5.19 -1.29
CA LYS A 74 5.29 -5.12 -1.16
C LYS A 74 4.84 -4.19 -0.04
N ALA A 75 5.51 -4.22 1.10
CA ALA A 75 5.19 -3.37 2.24
C ALA A 75 5.56 -1.89 2.02
N LEU A 76 6.62 -1.63 1.25
CA LEU A 76 7.03 -0.28 0.87
C LEU A 76 6.27 0.26 -0.35
N GLY A 77 5.48 -0.56 -1.04
CA GLY A 77 4.88 -0.18 -2.32
C GLY A 77 5.91 -0.01 -3.43
N ASP A 78 7.04 -0.71 -3.35
CA ASP A 78 8.16 -0.61 -4.28
C ASP A 78 8.04 -1.61 -5.44
N ASN A 79 8.62 -1.26 -6.59
CA ASN A 79 8.60 -2.10 -7.79
C ASN A 79 10.04 -2.38 -8.27
N SER A 80 10.34 -3.65 -8.53
CA SER A 80 11.67 -4.06 -9.00
C SER A 80 12.07 -3.53 -10.39
N LYS A 81 11.09 -3.20 -11.24
CA LYS A 81 11.33 -2.66 -12.60
C LYS A 81 11.52 -1.14 -12.60
N ASP A 82 10.88 -0.45 -11.66
CA ASP A 82 11.00 0.98 -11.43
C ASP A 82 11.12 1.23 -9.92
N PRO A 83 12.33 0.99 -9.36
CA PRO A 83 12.54 1.01 -7.93
C PRO A 83 12.59 2.44 -7.39
N ARG A 84 11.78 2.71 -6.35
CA ARG A 84 11.85 3.95 -5.59
C ARG A 84 12.77 3.80 -4.36
N TYR A 85 12.76 2.65 -3.72
CA TYR A 85 13.49 2.41 -2.48
C TYR A 85 14.65 1.43 -2.65
N ILE A 86 14.42 0.29 -3.33
CA ILE A 86 15.39 -0.80 -3.35
C ILE A 86 15.74 -1.18 -4.78
N GLN A 87 16.93 -0.79 -5.19
CA GLN A 87 17.51 -1.18 -6.46
C GLN A 87 18.18 -2.55 -6.37
N THR A 88 17.91 -3.42 -7.35
CA THR A 88 18.69 -4.65 -7.54
C THR A 88 19.95 -4.33 -8.31
N VAL A 89 21.11 -4.69 -7.75
CA VAL A 89 22.40 -4.61 -8.42
C VAL A 89 22.73 -6.01 -8.96
N PRO A 90 22.66 -6.25 -10.30
CA PRO A 90 22.81 -7.58 -10.87
C PRO A 90 24.11 -8.26 -10.42
N ARG A 91 24.03 -9.53 -10.04
CA ARG A 91 25.14 -10.38 -9.59
C ARG A 91 25.83 -9.94 -8.29
N ASN A 92 25.42 -8.85 -7.67
CA ASN A 92 26.11 -8.30 -6.51
C ASN A 92 25.20 -8.26 -5.26
N GLY A 93 24.02 -7.63 -5.36
CA GLY A 93 23.14 -7.52 -4.20
C GLY A 93 22.05 -6.47 -4.39
N TYR A 94 21.83 -5.70 -3.33
CA TYR A 94 20.76 -4.71 -3.27
C TYR A 94 21.28 -3.40 -2.70
N ARG A 95 20.66 -2.29 -3.11
CA ARG A 95 21.02 -0.94 -2.69
C ARG A 95 19.76 -0.17 -2.29
N PHE A 96 19.81 0.55 -1.18
CA PHE A 96 18.78 1.51 -0.84
C PHE A 96 19.07 2.83 -1.56
N ILE A 97 18.13 3.31 -2.37
CA ILE A 97 18.36 4.48 -3.25
C ILE A 97 17.65 5.75 -2.77
N GLU A 98 16.67 5.64 -1.87
CA GLU A 98 16.02 6.81 -1.30
C GLU A 98 16.89 7.43 -0.19
N GLU A 99 16.80 8.75 -0.03
CA GLU A 99 17.51 9.46 1.03
C GLU A 99 16.99 9.05 2.42
N VAL A 100 17.89 8.67 3.33
CA VAL A 100 17.55 8.33 4.70
C VAL A 100 17.96 9.46 5.62
N LYS A 101 16.99 10.12 6.25
CA LYS A 101 17.21 11.18 7.23
C LYS A 101 17.24 10.58 8.63
N SER A 102 18.35 10.78 9.34
CA SER A 102 18.45 10.43 10.76
C SER A 102 17.92 11.60 11.57
N GLU A 103 16.74 11.47 12.16
CA GLU A 103 16.20 12.49 13.06
C GLU A 103 16.94 12.43 14.40
N THR A 104 18.00 13.23 14.51
CA THR A 104 18.54 13.67 15.80
C THR A 104 17.85 14.97 16.26
N SER A 105 16.99 15.55 15.45
CA SER A 105 16.29 16.81 15.72
C SER A 105 14.81 16.69 15.34
N ARG A 106 13.95 17.10 16.27
CA ARG A 106 12.50 17.23 16.12
C ARG A 106 12.16 18.37 15.16
N GLU A 107 12.01 18.07 13.90
CA GLU A 107 11.25 18.93 13.00
C GLU A 107 9.87 18.28 12.76
N PRO A 108 8.76 19.02 12.81
CA PRO A 108 7.45 18.46 12.54
C PRO A 108 7.39 18.00 11.08
N VAL A 109 7.23 16.70 10.87
CA VAL A 109 7.05 16.11 9.54
C VAL A 109 5.76 16.66 8.97
N VAL A 110 5.84 17.55 7.99
CA VAL A 110 4.71 17.93 7.16
C VAL A 110 4.41 16.72 6.27
N VAL A 111 3.46 15.90 6.72
CA VAL A 111 3.00 14.74 5.98
C VAL A 111 2.38 15.22 4.67
N HIS A 112 3.06 14.98 3.56
CA HIS A 112 2.52 15.27 2.23
C HIS A 112 1.41 14.27 1.92
N TRP A 113 0.15 14.71 2.13
CA TRP A 113 -1.10 13.96 2.06
C TRP A 113 -1.53 13.68 0.58
N GLU A 114 -0.65 13.32 -0.29
CA GLU A 114 -1.03 13.12 -1.70
C GLU A 114 -1.67 11.76 -2.02
N TRP A 115 -1.52 10.77 -1.14
CA TRP A 115 -2.08 9.42 -1.40
C TRP A 115 -3.60 9.33 -1.32
N THR A 116 -4.23 10.23 -0.55
CA THR A 116 -5.69 10.25 -0.38
C THR A 116 -6.45 10.83 -1.57
N ARG A 117 -5.79 11.55 -2.50
CA ARG A 117 -6.46 12.12 -3.69
C ARG A 117 -6.92 11.05 -4.67
N ARG A 118 -6.15 9.99 -4.88
CA ARG A 118 -6.51 8.92 -5.83
C ARG A 118 -7.68 8.06 -5.36
N PHE A 119 -7.79 7.79 -4.05
CA PHE A 119 -8.93 7.03 -3.51
C PHE A 119 -10.24 7.81 -3.49
N LYS A 120 -10.20 9.14 -3.27
CA LYS A 120 -11.42 9.97 -3.30
C LYS A 120 -12.06 10.08 -4.68
N THR A 121 -11.27 10.07 -5.75
CA THR A 121 -11.80 10.08 -7.12
C THR A 121 -12.51 8.78 -7.48
N TYR A 122 -12.00 7.63 -7.11
CA TYR A 122 -12.66 6.34 -7.36
C TYR A 122 -13.93 6.14 -6.51
N ALA A 123 -13.94 6.61 -5.26
CA ALA A 123 -15.13 6.59 -4.41
C ALA A 123 -16.24 7.48 -4.95
N ALA A 124 -15.91 8.66 -5.46
CA ALA A 124 -16.89 9.58 -6.08
C ALA A 124 -17.49 8.99 -7.37
N ILE A 125 -16.66 8.36 -8.23
CA ILE A 125 -17.12 7.71 -9.46
C ILE A 125 -18.03 6.52 -9.16
N ALA A 126 -17.71 5.70 -8.16
CA ALA A 126 -18.53 4.57 -7.75
C ALA A 126 -19.88 5.02 -7.18
N PHE A 127 -19.90 6.11 -6.40
CA PHE A 127 -21.14 6.69 -5.86
C PHE A 127 -22.04 7.24 -6.95
N PHE A 128 -21.47 7.96 -7.93
CA PHE A 128 -22.25 8.49 -9.08
C PHE A 128 -22.79 7.36 -9.97
N ALA A 129 -22.01 6.33 -10.24
CA ALA A 129 -22.47 5.17 -11.03
C ALA A 129 -23.61 4.44 -10.31
N GLY A 130 -23.53 4.25 -8.99
CA GLY A 130 -24.61 3.67 -8.18
C GLY A 130 -25.88 4.50 -8.17
N ALA A 131 -25.78 5.83 -8.04
CA ALA A 131 -26.93 6.72 -8.06
C ALA A 131 -27.65 6.73 -9.43
N VAL A 132 -26.91 6.74 -10.52
CA VAL A 132 -27.48 6.66 -11.89
C VAL A 132 -28.18 5.32 -12.11
N THR A 133 -27.59 4.21 -11.67
CA THR A 133 -28.21 2.88 -11.82
C THR A 133 -29.50 2.80 -10.98
N PHE A 134 -29.48 3.33 -9.77
CA PHE A 134 -30.66 3.39 -8.90
C PHE A 134 -31.80 4.21 -9.54
N LEU A 135 -31.47 5.36 -10.12
CA LEU A 135 -32.44 6.23 -10.77
C LEU A 135 -33.08 5.55 -12.00
N ILE A 136 -32.29 4.85 -12.81
CA ILE A 136 -32.76 4.11 -13.99
C ILE A 136 -33.70 2.97 -13.58
N VAL A 137 -33.33 2.21 -12.55
CA VAL A 137 -34.17 1.12 -12.04
C VAL A 137 -35.48 1.66 -11.46
N HIS A 138 -35.42 2.73 -10.67
CA HIS A 138 -36.60 3.34 -10.06
C HIS A 138 -37.58 3.90 -11.11
N THR A 139 -37.07 4.59 -12.14
CA THR A 139 -37.92 5.13 -13.23
C THR A 139 -38.52 4.02 -14.10
N ARG A 140 -37.83 2.89 -14.27
CA ARG A 140 -38.37 1.71 -14.96
C ARG A 140 -39.47 1.02 -14.14
N TYR A 141 -39.28 0.92 -12.84
CA TYR A 141 -40.24 0.32 -11.91
C TYR A 141 -41.56 1.10 -11.87
N ASP A 142 -41.50 2.45 -11.79
CA ASP A 142 -42.68 3.29 -11.82
C ASP A 142 -43.50 3.20 -13.13
N LYS A 143 -42.85 3.02 -14.26
CA LYS A 143 -43.53 2.80 -15.54
C LYS A 143 -44.29 1.49 -15.60
N VAL A 144 -43.70 0.41 -15.05
CA VAL A 144 -44.34 -0.94 -15.03
C VAL A 144 -45.52 -0.95 -14.07
N VAL A 145 -45.41 -0.34 -12.91
CA VAL A 145 -46.49 -0.30 -11.92
C VAL A 145 -47.69 0.53 -12.42
N ARG A 146 -47.47 1.67 -13.11
CA ARG A 146 -48.56 2.46 -13.69
C ARG A 146 -49.28 1.80 -14.87
N SER A 147 -48.65 0.87 -15.58
CA SER A 147 -49.27 0.16 -16.69
C SER A 147 -50.19 -0.98 -16.26
N HIS A 148 -50.13 -1.41 -14.97
CA HIS A 148 -50.90 -2.54 -14.44
C HIS A 148 -52.05 -2.18 -13.51
N VAL A 149 -52.35 -0.86 -13.29
CA VAL A 149 -53.51 -0.43 -12.50
C VAL A 149 -54.68 -0.19 -13.43
N PRO A 150 -55.71 -1.08 -13.48
CA PRO A 150 -56.93 -0.83 -14.26
C PRO A 150 -57.70 0.35 -13.66
N PRO A 151 -58.38 1.19 -14.47
CA PRO A 151 -59.18 2.27 -13.99
C PRO A 151 -60.35 1.78 -13.15
N MET A 152 -60.48 2.22 -11.92
CA MET A 152 -61.62 1.94 -11.05
C MET A 152 -62.86 2.51 -11.71
N SER A 153 -63.79 1.67 -12.10
CA SER A 153 -65.10 2.01 -12.61
C SER A 153 -65.88 2.77 -11.52
N ARG A 154 -66.24 4.01 -11.79
CA ARG A 154 -67.20 4.80 -10.99
C ARG A 154 -68.57 4.11 -11.10
N THR A 155 -69.01 3.48 -10.06
CA THR A 155 -70.38 3.04 -9.91
C THR A 155 -71.21 4.29 -9.63
N THR A 156 -71.98 4.75 -10.65
CA THR A 156 -73.03 5.73 -10.52
C THR A 156 -74.17 5.06 -9.77
N GLN A 157 -74.40 5.44 -8.52
CA GLN A 157 -75.69 5.19 -7.87
C GLN A 157 -76.69 6.20 -8.33
N THR A 158 -77.68 5.78 -9.09
CA THR A 158 -78.92 6.50 -9.34
C THR A 158 -80.01 5.92 -8.44
N LYS A 159 -80.53 6.80 -7.57
CA LYS A 159 -81.78 6.83 -6.86
C LYS A 159 -82.05 5.76 -5.82
#